data_c5f0ec2d5bd37a7611f310a407bc8030
#
_entry.id   c5f0ec2d5bd37a7611f310a407bc8030
#
_cell.length_a   1.000
_cell.length_b   1.000
_cell.length_c   1.000
_cell.angle_alpha   90.00
_cell.angle_beta   90.00
_cell.angle_gamma   90.00
#
_symmetry.space_group_name_H-M   'P 1'
#
loop_
_entity.id
_entity.type
_entity.pdbx_description
1 polymer ?
#
loop_
_entity_poly.entity_id
_entity_poly.type
_entity_poly.pdbx_seq_one_letter_code
_entity_poly.pdbx_strand_id
1 'polypeptide(L)'
;MPIIKLETKINAPVERVFDLARSIDLHKDSMSKYDEKAVAGVTSGLINMDETVTWEATHFYVRQNLTSKITAFDRPHHFRDSMVSGAFARFDHDHYFERSGAETVIKDIFDYDSPLGILGNIADFLFVESHLREMLEERNELIKRIAESDEWRKFLPS
;
A
#
# COMPACT_ATOMS: atom_id res chain seq x y z
N MET A 1 13.77 -6.99 13.25
CA MET A 1 12.68 -6.96 12.28
C MET A 1 12.32 -5.51 12.01
N PRO A 2 12.55 -5.04 10.79
CA PRO A 2 12.28 -3.65 10.48
C PRO A 2 10.79 -3.37 10.43
N ILE A 3 10.43 -2.21 10.97
CA ILE A 3 9.04 -1.74 10.94
C ILE A 3 9.06 -0.29 10.46
N ILE A 4 8.32 0.01 9.40
CA ILE A 4 8.13 1.37 8.93
C ILE A 4 6.77 1.84 9.43
N LYS A 5 6.75 3.00 10.09
CA LYS A 5 5.50 3.63 10.55
C LYS A 5 5.35 4.98 9.90
N LEU A 6 4.16 5.23 9.36
CA LEU A 6 3.80 6.51 8.75
C LEU A 6 2.46 6.98 9.28
N GLU A 7 2.29 8.29 9.33
CA GLU A 7 1.04 8.91 9.70
C GLU A 7 0.73 10.01 8.69
N THR A 8 -0.49 9.99 8.12
CA THR A 8 -0.91 10.95 7.09
C THR A 8 -2.29 11.50 7.44
N LYS A 9 -2.39 12.84 7.50
CA LYS A 9 -3.66 13.53 7.72
C LYS A 9 -4.30 13.90 6.39
N ILE A 10 -5.59 13.56 6.24
CA ILE A 10 -6.34 13.79 5.01
C ILE A 10 -7.67 14.48 5.35
N ASN A 11 -7.95 15.60 4.70
CA ASN A 11 -9.19 16.32 4.88
C ASN A 11 -10.31 15.72 4.01
N ALA A 12 -10.76 14.54 4.42
CA ALA A 12 -11.83 13.82 3.74
C ALA A 12 -12.47 12.81 4.71
N PRO A 13 -13.71 12.35 4.44
CA PRO A 13 -14.38 11.36 5.29
C PRO A 13 -13.62 10.02 5.32
N VAL A 14 -13.68 9.34 6.48
CA VAL A 14 -12.94 8.10 6.70
C VAL A 14 -13.33 7.00 5.71
N GLU A 15 -14.60 6.90 5.34
CA GLU A 15 -15.09 5.90 4.39
C GLU A 15 -14.44 6.09 3.01
N ARG A 16 -14.31 7.33 2.57
CA ARG A 16 -13.67 7.67 1.30
C ARG A 16 -12.19 7.31 1.33
N VAL A 17 -11.50 7.72 2.39
CA VAL A 17 -10.06 7.47 2.53
C VAL A 17 -9.77 5.97 2.59
N PHE A 18 -10.55 5.23 3.36
CA PHE A 18 -10.44 3.77 3.45
C PHE A 18 -10.61 3.11 2.08
N ASP A 19 -11.66 3.46 1.36
CA ASP A 19 -11.93 2.84 0.06
C ASP A 19 -10.89 3.22 -1.00
N LEU A 20 -10.39 4.45 -0.98
CA LEU A 20 -9.28 4.84 -1.86
C LEU A 20 -8.00 4.06 -1.56
N ALA A 21 -7.72 3.83 -0.28
CA ALA A 21 -6.53 3.08 0.13
C ALA A 21 -6.53 1.63 -0.36
N ARG A 22 -7.72 1.01 -0.51
CA ARG A 22 -7.85 -0.36 -1.03
C ARG A 22 -8.18 -0.42 -2.51
N SER A 23 -8.11 0.69 -3.23
CA SER A 23 -8.33 0.72 -4.67
C SER A 23 -7.10 0.21 -5.42
N ILE A 24 -7.29 -0.85 -6.19
CA ILE A 24 -6.24 -1.42 -7.04
C ILE A 24 -5.82 -0.41 -8.10
N ASP A 25 -6.78 0.30 -8.70
CA ASP A 25 -6.49 1.28 -9.75
C ASP A 25 -5.67 2.46 -9.21
N LEU A 26 -6.00 2.96 -8.02
CA LEU A 26 -5.25 4.04 -7.40
C LEU A 26 -3.84 3.58 -7.02
N HIS A 27 -3.70 2.38 -6.47
CA HIS A 27 -2.40 1.82 -6.12
C HIS A 27 -1.49 1.72 -7.35
N LYS A 28 -2.05 1.25 -8.46
CA LYS A 28 -1.32 1.17 -9.73
C LYS A 28 -0.82 2.56 -10.18
N ASP A 29 -1.66 3.58 -10.06
CA ASP A 29 -1.28 4.94 -10.41
C ASP A 29 -0.16 5.47 -9.49
N SER A 30 -0.20 5.14 -8.21
CA SER A 30 0.83 5.57 -7.25
C SER A 30 2.20 4.96 -7.53
N MET A 31 2.23 3.80 -8.20
CA MET A 31 3.46 3.06 -8.52
C MET A 31 3.82 3.13 -10.01
N SER A 32 3.27 4.11 -10.72
CA SER A 32 3.47 4.21 -12.18
C SER A 32 4.93 4.35 -12.60
N LYS A 33 5.77 5.00 -11.78
CA LYS A 33 7.20 5.12 -12.07
C LYS A 33 7.97 3.80 -12.01
N TYR A 34 7.37 2.76 -11.41
CA TYR A 34 7.95 1.41 -11.35
C TYR A 34 7.34 0.48 -12.39
N ASP A 35 6.53 1.03 -13.31
CA ASP A 35 5.80 0.26 -14.32
C ASP A 35 5.01 -0.89 -13.68
N GLU A 36 4.32 -0.60 -12.59
CA GLU A 36 3.56 -1.58 -11.83
C GLU A 36 2.25 -1.94 -12.53
N LYS A 37 1.98 -3.23 -12.61
CA LYS A 37 0.76 -3.78 -13.21
C LYS A 37 0.15 -4.83 -12.28
N ALA A 38 -1.18 -4.83 -12.18
CA ALA A 38 -1.90 -5.93 -11.54
C ALA A 38 -2.15 -7.01 -12.60
N VAL A 39 -1.52 -8.18 -12.43
CA VAL A 39 -1.51 -9.23 -13.46
C VAL A 39 -2.33 -10.47 -13.10
N ALA A 40 -2.74 -10.62 -11.83
CA ALA A 40 -3.56 -11.74 -11.38
C ALA A 40 -4.35 -11.37 -10.13
N GLY A 41 -5.37 -12.14 -9.81
CA GLY A 41 -6.27 -11.87 -8.69
C GLY A 41 -7.21 -10.71 -9.01
N VAL A 42 -7.41 -9.80 -8.04
CA VAL A 42 -8.21 -8.58 -8.25
C VAL A 42 -7.33 -7.56 -8.98
N THR A 43 -7.62 -7.31 -10.25
CA THR A 43 -6.79 -6.46 -11.13
C THR A 43 -7.36 -5.06 -11.33
N SER A 44 -8.54 -4.79 -10.79
CA SER A 44 -9.17 -3.46 -10.82
C SER A 44 -10.23 -3.35 -9.73
N GLY A 45 -10.66 -2.13 -9.41
CA GLY A 45 -11.68 -1.86 -8.42
C GLY A 45 -11.17 -1.98 -6.99
N LEU A 46 -12.07 -2.30 -6.07
CA LEU A 46 -11.77 -2.37 -4.64
C LEU A 46 -11.56 -3.81 -4.20
N ILE A 47 -10.43 -4.07 -3.55
CA ILE A 47 -10.11 -5.40 -3.02
C ILE A 47 -10.79 -5.61 -1.66
N ASN A 48 -11.25 -6.82 -1.40
CA ASN A 48 -11.98 -7.20 -0.20
C ASN A 48 -11.26 -8.30 0.59
N MET A 49 -11.83 -8.66 1.75
CA MET A 49 -11.30 -9.73 2.62
C MET A 49 -11.07 -11.02 1.82
N ASP A 50 -9.97 -11.68 2.11
CA ASP A 50 -9.52 -12.95 1.50
C ASP A 50 -9.16 -12.87 0.01
N GLU A 51 -9.33 -11.73 -0.63
CA GLU A 51 -8.93 -11.56 -2.03
C GLU A 51 -7.43 -11.29 -2.15
N THR A 52 -6.87 -11.67 -3.30
CA THR A 52 -5.45 -11.51 -3.60
C THR A 52 -5.25 -10.61 -4.81
N VAL A 53 -4.07 -10.04 -4.91
CA VAL A 53 -3.60 -9.34 -6.10
C VAL A 53 -2.13 -9.70 -6.32
N THR A 54 -1.78 -9.95 -7.58
CA THR A 54 -0.39 -10.14 -7.98
C THR A 54 0.05 -8.92 -8.75
N TRP A 55 1.09 -8.27 -8.23
CA TRP A 55 1.72 -7.11 -8.83
C TRP A 55 2.98 -7.52 -9.57
N GLU A 56 3.20 -6.90 -10.71
CA GLU A 56 4.46 -7.00 -11.45
C GLU A 56 5.04 -5.60 -11.58
N ALA A 57 6.24 -5.40 -11.09
CA ALA A 57 6.88 -4.08 -11.05
C ALA A 57 8.39 -4.21 -11.20
N THR A 58 9.04 -3.11 -11.59
CA THR A 58 10.49 -3.03 -11.69
C THR A 58 11.04 -2.23 -10.52
N HIS A 59 11.83 -2.89 -9.67
CA HIS A 59 12.56 -2.27 -8.57
C HIS A 59 14.03 -2.61 -8.69
N PHE A 60 14.91 -1.62 -8.50
CA PHE A 60 16.36 -1.78 -8.61
C PHE A 60 16.78 -2.45 -9.92
N TYR A 61 16.15 -2.06 -11.03
CA TYR A 61 16.36 -2.59 -12.38
C TYR A 61 15.97 -4.07 -12.56
N VAL A 62 15.27 -4.66 -11.59
CA VAL A 62 14.81 -6.06 -11.66
C VAL A 62 13.29 -6.09 -11.73
N ARG A 63 12.77 -6.82 -12.73
CA ARG A 63 11.33 -7.09 -12.85
C ARG A 63 10.95 -8.14 -11.81
N GLN A 64 9.95 -7.83 -10.97
CA GLN A 64 9.58 -8.66 -9.83
C GLN A 64 8.08 -8.84 -9.77
N ASN A 65 7.66 -9.99 -9.25
CA ASN A 65 6.26 -10.27 -8.94
C ASN A 65 6.07 -10.33 -7.43
N LEU A 66 4.95 -9.78 -6.98
CA LEU A 66 4.54 -9.79 -5.58
C LEU A 66 3.06 -10.13 -5.51
N THR A 67 2.72 -11.18 -4.77
CA THR A 67 1.33 -11.51 -4.48
C THR A 67 1.03 -11.20 -3.03
N SER A 68 -0.01 -10.40 -2.79
CA SER A 68 -0.51 -10.11 -1.45
C SER A 68 -1.97 -10.51 -1.33
N LYS A 69 -2.40 -10.71 -0.08
CA LYS A 69 -3.76 -11.11 0.27
C LYS A 69 -4.26 -10.21 1.39
N ILE A 70 -5.52 -9.81 1.32
CA ILE A 70 -6.17 -9.10 2.42
C ILE A 70 -6.49 -10.11 3.53
N THR A 71 -5.79 -10.01 4.64
CA THR A 71 -5.86 -10.97 5.76
C THR A 71 -6.65 -10.44 6.95
N ALA A 72 -6.95 -9.14 7.00
CA ALA A 72 -7.83 -8.53 7.98
C ALA A 72 -8.59 -7.39 7.31
N PHE A 73 -9.86 -7.21 7.69
CA PHE A 73 -10.72 -6.21 7.06
C PHE A 73 -11.84 -5.80 8.01
N ASP A 74 -11.81 -4.55 8.45
CA ASP A 74 -12.84 -3.93 9.30
C ASP A 74 -13.11 -2.52 8.79
N ARG A 75 -13.99 -2.41 7.81
CA ARG A 75 -14.33 -1.12 7.17
C ARG A 75 -15.13 -0.23 8.12
N PRO A 76 -14.80 1.04 8.28
CA PRO A 76 -13.74 1.82 7.62
C PRO A 76 -12.51 2.05 8.50
N HIS A 77 -12.19 1.15 9.41
CA HIS A 77 -11.18 1.35 10.48
C HIS A 77 -9.83 0.71 10.20
N HIS A 78 -9.82 -0.46 9.56
CA HIS A 78 -8.59 -1.23 9.41
C HIS A 78 -8.67 -2.24 8.28
N PHE A 79 -7.57 -2.40 7.54
CA PHE A 79 -7.32 -3.61 6.77
C PHE A 79 -5.83 -3.92 6.77
N ARG A 80 -5.51 -5.19 6.51
CA ARG A 80 -4.13 -5.66 6.41
C ARG A 80 -3.95 -6.40 5.11
N ASP A 81 -2.87 -6.10 4.42
CA ASP A 81 -2.39 -6.94 3.32
C ASP A 81 -1.10 -7.62 3.75
N SER A 82 -1.04 -8.92 3.46
CA SER A 82 0.09 -9.77 3.81
C SER A 82 0.66 -10.43 2.57
N MET A 83 1.98 -10.58 2.52
CA MET A 83 2.64 -11.22 1.39
C MET A 83 2.32 -12.71 1.35
N VAL A 84 1.90 -13.20 0.18
CA VAL A 84 1.78 -14.63 -0.12
C VAL A 84 3.06 -15.13 -0.77
N SER A 85 3.60 -14.37 -1.73
CA SER A 85 4.86 -14.66 -2.39
C SER A 85 5.48 -13.39 -2.93
N GLY A 86 6.80 -13.33 -3.01
CA GLY A 86 7.49 -12.14 -3.51
C GLY A 86 8.95 -12.07 -3.10
N ALA A 87 9.53 -10.89 -3.24
CA ALA A 87 10.95 -10.65 -3.01
C ALA A 87 11.34 -10.60 -1.54
N PHE A 88 10.39 -10.35 -0.63
CA PHE A 88 10.64 -10.36 0.81
C PHE A 88 10.58 -11.77 1.37
N ALA A 89 11.13 -11.97 2.56
CA ALA A 89 10.88 -13.20 3.31
C ALA A 89 9.43 -13.21 3.83
N ARG A 90 8.94 -12.06 4.28
CA ARG A 90 7.54 -11.84 4.64
C ARG A 90 7.25 -10.35 4.75
N PHE A 91 5.98 -9.95 4.68
CA PHE A 91 5.52 -8.66 5.20
C PHE A 91 4.05 -8.74 5.62
N ASP A 92 3.72 -7.88 6.57
CA ASP A 92 2.36 -7.53 6.95
C ASP A 92 2.25 -6.00 6.95
N HIS A 93 1.29 -5.49 6.20
CA HIS A 93 1.04 -4.05 6.12
C HIS A 93 -0.33 -3.74 6.72
N ASP A 94 -0.35 -3.15 7.90
CA ASP A 94 -1.56 -2.68 8.55
C ASP A 94 -1.85 -1.24 8.17
N HIS A 95 -3.09 -1.00 7.78
CA HIS A 95 -3.61 0.32 7.47
C HIS A 95 -4.73 0.64 8.46
N TYR A 96 -4.48 1.59 9.35
CA TYR A 96 -5.47 2.07 10.31
C TYR A 96 -6.00 3.43 9.89
N PHE A 97 -7.29 3.63 10.08
CA PHE A 97 -8.00 4.86 9.69
C PHE A 97 -8.77 5.39 10.88
N GLU A 98 -8.39 6.57 11.34
CA GLU A 98 -9.01 7.21 12.50
C GLU A 98 -9.67 8.52 12.12
N ARG A 99 -10.89 8.74 12.59
CA ARG A 99 -11.54 10.04 12.44
C ARG A 99 -10.92 11.05 13.40
N SER A 100 -10.68 12.26 12.89
CA SER A 100 -10.23 13.38 13.70
C SER A 100 -11.02 14.62 13.25
N GLY A 101 -12.23 14.80 13.84
CA GLY A 101 -13.19 15.80 13.36
C GLY A 101 -13.65 15.51 11.94
N ALA A 102 -13.45 16.47 11.03
CA ALA A 102 -13.75 16.29 9.62
C ALA A 102 -12.61 15.62 8.84
N GLU A 103 -11.47 15.40 9.49
CA GLU A 103 -10.29 14.80 8.88
C GLU A 103 -10.21 13.31 9.18
N THR A 104 -9.35 12.63 8.43
CA THR A 104 -8.98 11.23 8.65
C THR A 104 -7.47 11.15 8.82
N VAL A 105 -7.01 10.35 9.78
CA VAL A 105 -5.59 10.05 9.94
C VAL A 105 -5.36 8.61 9.52
N ILE A 106 -4.50 8.41 8.51
CA ILE A 106 -4.01 7.07 8.16
C ILE A 106 -2.77 6.79 8.99
N LYS A 107 -2.74 5.62 9.64
CA LYS A 107 -1.56 5.10 10.32
C LYS A 107 -1.15 3.81 9.63
N ASP A 108 -0.02 3.83 8.96
CA ASP A 108 0.56 2.68 8.29
C ASP A 108 1.61 2.03 9.19
N ILE A 109 1.54 0.71 9.32
CA ILE A 109 2.56 -0.09 9.97
C ILE A 109 2.98 -1.18 8.98
N PHE A 110 4.17 -1.03 8.41
CA PHE A 110 4.73 -1.98 7.46
C PHE A 110 5.82 -2.78 8.17
N ASP A 111 5.48 -4.01 8.55
CA ASP A 111 6.36 -4.94 9.26
C ASP A 111 6.85 -5.98 8.26
N TYR A 112 8.16 -6.02 8.03
CA TYR A 112 8.72 -6.89 7.01
C TYR A 112 10.04 -7.50 7.43
N ASP A 113 10.39 -8.63 6.82
CA ASP A 113 11.73 -9.19 6.88
C ASP A 113 12.43 -8.94 5.54
N SER A 114 13.72 -8.64 5.63
CA SER A 114 14.53 -8.27 4.47
C SER A 114 14.39 -9.26 3.32
N PRO A 115 14.48 -8.79 2.07
CA PRO A 115 14.46 -9.67 0.93
C PRO A 115 15.55 -10.75 1.03
N LEU A 116 15.20 -11.97 0.60
CA LEU A 116 16.17 -13.07 0.52
C LEU A 116 17.32 -12.68 -0.41
N GLY A 117 18.56 -12.88 0.05
CA GLY A 117 19.76 -12.56 -0.73
C GLY A 117 20.40 -11.20 -0.43
N ILE A 118 19.75 -10.33 0.34
CA ILE A 118 20.39 -9.13 0.89
C ILE A 118 20.97 -9.53 2.24
N LEU A 119 22.15 -10.13 2.21
CA LEU A 119 22.76 -10.64 3.42
C LEU A 119 23.89 -9.72 3.85
N GLY A 120 23.78 -9.22 5.09
CA GLY A 120 24.91 -8.75 5.86
C GLY A 120 25.48 -7.37 5.50
N ASN A 121 24.86 -6.60 4.63
CA ASN A 121 25.32 -5.24 4.38
C ASN A 121 24.32 -4.23 4.93
N ILE A 122 24.74 -3.50 5.98
CA ILE A 122 23.91 -2.48 6.64
C ILE A 122 23.50 -1.38 5.64
N ALA A 123 24.38 -1.02 4.69
CA ALA A 123 24.07 0.00 3.69
C ALA A 123 22.93 -0.45 2.77
N ASP A 124 22.91 -1.71 2.35
CA ASP A 124 21.85 -2.26 1.52
C ASP A 124 20.53 -2.30 2.28
N PHE A 125 20.57 -2.66 3.56
CA PHE A 125 19.40 -2.64 4.43
C PHE A 125 18.78 -1.23 4.54
N LEU A 126 19.61 -0.22 4.82
CA LEU A 126 19.16 1.16 4.93
C LEU A 126 18.64 1.69 3.60
N PHE A 127 19.25 1.28 2.49
CA PHE A 127 18.81 1.67 1.15
C PHE A 127 17.42 1.09 0.85
N VAL A 128 17.16 -0.18 1.16
CA VAL A 128 15.86 -0.82 0.98
C VAL A 128 14.80 -0.15 1.85
N GLU A 129 15.10 0.11 3.12
CA GLU A 129 14.16 0.79 4.02
C GLU A 129 13.81 2.18 3.51
N SER A 130 14.78 2.96 3.08
CA SER A 130 14.56 4.29 2.51
C SER A 130 13.68 4.24 1.27
N HIS A 131 13.92 3.28 0.39
CA HIS A 131 13.13 3.09 -0.82
C HIS A 131 11.68 2.75 -0.51
N LEU A 132 11.45 1.81 0.43
CA LEU A 132 10.11 1.41 0.83
C LEU A 132 9.34 2.56 1.50
N ARG A 133 10.02 3.32 2.36
CA ARG A 133 9.42 4.49 3.00
C ARG A 133 8.98 5.52 1.98
N GLU A 134 9.84 5.81 1.01
CA GLU A 134 9.52 6.75 -0.07
C GLU A 134 8.30 6.29 -0.87
N MET A 135 8.22 5.01 -1.21
CA MET A 135 7.07 4.43 -1.92
C MET A 135 5.78 4.62 -1.14
N LEU A 136 5.81 4.34 0.16
CA LEU A 136 4.63 4.45 1.02
C LEU A 136 4.20 5.91 1.19
N GLU A 137 5.15 6.82 1.33
CA GLU A 137 4.89 8.25 1.43
C GLU A 137 4.24 8.79 0.15
N GLU A 138 4.78 8.42 -1.01
CA GLU A 138 4.23 8.83 -2.32
C GLU A 138 2.80 8.29 -2.51
N ARG A 139 2.56 7.04 -2.11
CA ARG A 139 1.22 6.46 -2.15
C ARG A 139 0.25 7.27 -1.29
N ASN A 140 0.63 7.58 -0.06
CA ASN A 140 -0.23 8.31 0.86
C ASN A 140 -0.48 9.75 0.39
N GLU A 141 0.51 10.39 -0.21
CA GLU A 141 0.33 11.72 -0.81
C GLU A 141 -0.65 11.69 -1.97
N LEU A 142 -0.61 10.65 -2.80
CA LEU A 142 -1.58 10.48 -3.88
C LEU A 142 -3.00 10.27 -3.33
N ILE A 143 -3.15 9.39 -2.33
CA ILE A 143 -4.45 9.17 -1.67
C ILE A 143 -4.99 10.49 -1.13
N LYS A 144 -4.15 11.27 -0.46
CA LYS A 144 -4.52 12.58 0.08
C LYS A 144 -5.01 13.52 -1.02
N ARG A 145 -4.26 13.67 -2.07
CA ARG A 145 -4.61 14.55 -3.19
C ARG A 145 -5.93 14.14 -3.84
N ILE A 146 -6.12 12.86 -4.10
CA ILE A 146 -7.33 12.32 -4.72
C ILE A 146 -8.53 12.48 -3.77
N ALA A 147 -8.38 12.13 -2.49
CA ALA A 147 -9.45 12.20 -1.50
C ALA A 147 -9.95 13.62 -1.27
N GLU A 148 -9.05 14.60 -1.31
CA GLU A 148 -9.35 16.02 -1.06
C GLU A 148 -9.84 16.76 -2.31
N SER A 149 -9.90 16.10 -3.46
CA SER A 149 -10.38 16.64 -4.73
C SER A 149 -11.65 15.91 -5.19
N ASP A 150 -12.18 16.27 -6.35
CA ASP A 150 -13.29 15.54 -6.97
C ASP A 150 -12.84 14.28 -7.71
N GLU A 151 -11.53 14.07 -7.85
CA GLU A 151 -10.97 12.93 -8.59
C GLU A 151 -11.29 11.58 -7.93
N TRP A 152 -11.63 11.56 -6.63
CA TRP A 152 -12.02 10.32 -5.94
C TRP A 152 -13.18 9.61 -6.62
N ARG A 153 -14.05 10.36 -7.34
CA ARG A 153 -15.20 9.81 -8.05
C ARG A 153 -14.82 8.88 -9.20
N LYS A 154 -13.58 8.99 -9.69
CA LYS A 154 -13.05 8.11 -10.74
C LYS A 154 -12.73 6.72 -10.22
N PHE A 155 -12.49 6.59 -8.92
CA PHE A 155 -12.03 5.35 -8.29
C PHE A 155 -13.10 4.66 -7.48
N LEU A 156 -14.07 5.38 -6.99
CA LEU A 156 -15.10 4.85 -6.09
C LEU A 156 -16.47 4.81 -6.77
N PRO A 157 -17.27 3.74 -6.50
CA PRO A 157 -18.64 3.68 -6.98
C PRO A 157 -19.45 4.81 -6.35
N SER A 158 -20.38 5.33 -7.12
CA SER A 158 -21.31 6.40 -6.68
C SER A 158 -22.38 5.87 -5.72
#